data_59fddd43dd9513dabce2e22a2cdce78f
#
_entry.id   59fddd43dd9513dabce2e22a2cdce78f
#
_cell.length_a   1.000
_cell.length_b   1.000
_cell.length_c   1.000
_cell.angle_alpha   90.00
_cell.angle_beta   90.00
_cell.angle_gamma   90.00
#
_symmetry.space_group_name_H-M   'P 1'
#
loop_
_entity.id
_entity.type
_entity.pdbx_description
1 polymer ?
#
loop_
_entity_poly.entity_id
_entity_poly.type
_entity_poly.pdbx_seq_one_letter_code
_entity_poly.pdbx_strand_id
1 'polypeptide(L)'
;MDALLQLKGIDKSFPGVKALSGAALNVYPGRVMALVGENGAGKSTMMKVLTGIYQRDAGSLVWLGKETTFNGPKSSQEAGIGIIHQELNLIPQLTIAENIFLGREFVNRFGKIDWKTMYAEADKLLAKLNLRFKSDRLVGDLSIGDQQMVEIAKVLSFESQVIIMDEPTDALTDTETESLFRVIRELKSQGRGIVYISHRMKEIFEICDDVTVFRDGQFIAEREVATLTEDTLIEMMVGRKLEDQYPHLDKAPGEIRLKVDNLCGPGVNDVTFTLRQGEILGVAGLMGAGRTELVKVLYGALPRTSGYVTLDGHEVVTRSPQDGLANGIVYISEDRKRDGLVLGMSVKENMSLTALRYFSHSGGSLKHKDEQQAVSDFIRLFNVKTPSMEQAIGLLSGGNQQKVAIARGLMTRPKVLILDEPTRGVDVGAKKEIYQLINQFKADGLSIILVSSEMPEVLGMSDRIIVMHEGHLGGEFTREQATQEVLMAAAVGKLNRVNQE
;
A
#
# COMPACT_ATOMS: atom_id res chain seq x y z
N MET A 1 -22.42 25.04 9.96
CA MET A 1 -21.19 25.51 10.67
C MET A 1 -20.32 26.23 9.69
N ASP A 2 -19.76 27.36 10.09
CA ASP A 2 -18.83 28.07 9.21
C ASP A 2 -17.50 27.30 9.18
N ALA A 3 -16.96 27.08 8.00
CA ALA A 3 -15.71 26.33 7.84
C ALA A 3 -14.52 27.21 8.25
N LEU A 4 -13.52 26.60 8.90
CA LEU A 4 -12.22 27.22 9.20
C LEU A 4 -11.45 27.50 7.90
N LEU A 5 -11.50 26.55 6.98
CA LEU A 5 -10.82 26.59 5.70
C LEU A 5 -11.79 26.16 4.59
N GLN A 6 -11.77 26.88 3.47
CA GLN A 6 -12.50 26.53 2.25
C GLN A 6 -11.63 26.73 1.03
N LEU A 7 -11.52 25.71 0.21
CA LEU A 7 -10.98 25.77 -1.14
C LEU A 7 -12.13 25.58 -2.12
N LYS A 8 -12.30 26.49 -3.07
CA LYS A 8 -13.44 26.48 -4.02
C LYS A 8 -12.94 26.63 -5.45
N GLY A 9 -13.33 25.70 -6.30
CA GLY A 9 -13.07 25.79 -7.73
C GLY A 9 -11.57 25.81 -8.08
N ILE A 10 -10.75 25.07 -7.33
CA ILE A 10 -9.30 25.09 -7.49
C ILE A 10 -8.90 24.38 -8.79
N ASP A 11 -8.23 25.11 -9.65
CA ASP A 11 -7.55 24.59 -10.84
C ASP A 11 -6.04 24.60 -10.63
N LYS A 12 -5.39 23.52 -11.09
CA LYS A 12 -3.93 23.43 -11.16
C LYS A 12 -3.49 22.54 -12.30
N SER A 13 -2.65 23.12 -13.17
CA SER A 13 -2.08 22.43 -14.33
C SER A 13 -0.55 22.38 -14.22
N PHE A 14 0.02 21.30 -14.74
CA PHE A 14 1.45 21.14 -14.98
C PHE A 14 1.66 20.82 -16.47
N PRO A 15 2.88 20.93 -17.01
CA PRO A 15 3.14 20.60 -18.41
C PRO A 15 2.58 19.21 -18.78
N GLY A 16 1.57 19.18 -19.64
CA GLY A 16 0.93 17.95 -20.14
C GLY A 16 -0.14 17.34 -19.24
N VAL A 17 -0.41 17.87 -18.03
CA VAL A 17 -1.40 17.29 -17.09
C VAL A 17 -2.17 18.38 -16.35
N LYS A 18 -3.51 18.32 -16.37
CA LYS A 18 -4.37 19.09 -15.47
C LYS A 18 -4.59 18.27 -14.19
N ALA A 19 -3.89 18.64 -13.12
CA ALA A 19 -3.88 17.88 -11.86
C ALA A 19 -5.10 18.17 -10.96
N LEU A 20 -5.66 19.39 -11.05
CA LEU A 20 -6.90 19.78 -10.38
C LEU A 20 -7.80 20.54 -11.35
N SER A 21 -9.09 20.24 -11.32
CA SER A 21 -10.11 20.85 -12.16
C SER A 21 -11.39 21.10 -11.36
N GLY A 22 -11.58 22.36 -10.92
CA GLY A 22 -12.74 22.74 -10.12
C GLY A 22 -12.78 22.05 -8.74
N ALA A 23 -11.63 21.66 -8.20
CA ALA A 23 -11.53 20.93 -6.94
C ALA A 23 -11.96 21.80 -5.74
N ALA A 24 -12.59 21.19 -4.73
CA ALA A 24 -13.07 21.86 -3.53
C ALA A 24 -12.79 21.04 -2.28
N LEU A 25 -12.53 21.72 -1.16
CA LEU A 25 -12.35 21.08 0.15
C LEU A 25 -12.79 22.06 1.24
N ASN A 26 -13.59 21.57 2.20
CA ASN A 26 -13.97 22.32 3.39
C ASN A 26 -13.40 21.65 4.63
N VAL A 27 -13.02 22.45 5.64
CA VAL A 27 -12.55 21.97 6.93
C VAL A 27 -13.32 22.70 8.02
N TYR A 28 -14.00 21.95 8.88
CA TYR A 28 -14.88 22.48 9.92
C TYR A 28 -14.25 22.40 11.31
N PRO A 29 -14.58 23.34 12.22
CA PRO A 29 -14.08 23.30 13.59
C PRO A 29 -14.58 22.05 14.33
N GLY A 30 -13.70 21.35 15.02
CA GLY A 30 -14.03 20.18 15.80
C GLY A 30 -14.50 18.97 14.97
N ARG A 31 -14.13 18.91 13.68
CA ARG A 31 -14.45 17.78 12.79
C ARG A 31 -13.20 17.28 12.07
N VAL A 32 -13.22 16.01 11.75
CA VAL A 32 -12.20 15.34 10.93
C VAL A 32 -12.77 15.12 9.54
N MET A 33 -12.19 15.81 8.57
CA MET A 33 -12.52 15.71 7.15
C MET A 33 -11.59 14.71 6.48
N ALA A 34 -12.11 13.56 6.07
CA ALA A 34 -11.36 12.66 5.20
C ALA A 34 -11.22 13.26 3.80
N LEU A 35 -10.02 13.18 3.21
CA LEU A 35 -9.82 13.47 1.80
C LEU A 35 -9.42 12.18 1.09
N VAL A 36 -10.34 11.63 0.31
CA VAL A 36 -10.19 10.32 -0.34
C VAL A 36 -10.20 10.42 -1.86
N GLY A 37 -9.68 9.41 -2.53
CA GLY A 37 -9.61 9.29 -3.98
C GLY A 37 -8.47 8.38 -4.38
N GLU A 38 -8.48 7.89 -5.62
CA GLU A 38 -7.41 7.05 -6.15
C GLU A 38 -6.05 7.77 -6.17
N ASN A 39 -4.96 7.01 -6.36
CA ASN A 39 -3.65 7.61 -6.58
C ASN A 39 -3.66 8.42 -7.88
N GLY A 40 -3.19 9.67 -7.81
CA GLY A 40 -3.31 10.61 -8.93
C GLY A 40 -4.61 11.41 -8.96
N ALA A 41 -5.56 11.19 -8.05
CA ALA A 41 -6.80 11.97 -7.97
C ALA A 41 -6.62 13.44 -7.55
N GLY A 42 -5.38 13.89 -7.30
CA GLY A 42 -5.08 15.29 -7.00
C GLY A 42 -4.96 15.63 -5.51
N LYS A 43 -5.11 14.66 -4.58
CA LYS A 43 -5.06 14.90 -3.13
C LYS A 43 -3.82 15.65 -2.67
N SER A 44 -2.63 15.12 -2.97
CA SER A 44 -1.35 15.76 -2.59
C SER A 44 -1.11 17.07 -3.32
N THR A 45 -1.63 17.24 -4.55
CA THR A 45 -1.60 18.53 -5.27
C THR A 45 -2.47 19.56 -4.55
N MET A 46 -3.67 19.19 -4.08
CA MET A 46 -4.54 20.07 -3.31
C MET A 46 -3.85 20.51 -2.00
N MET A 47 -3.17 19.59 -1.29
CA MET A 47 -2.43 19.93 -0.06
C MET A 47 -1.27 20.90 -0.35
N LYS A 48 -0.55 20.70 -1.46
CA LYS A 48 0.52 21.61 -1.88
C LYS A 48 0.01 22.98 -2.32
N VAL A 49 -1.19 23.06 -2.89
CA VAL A 49 -1.88 24.34 -3.18
C VAL A 49 -2.32 25.02 -1.87
N LEU A 50 -2.91 24.28 -0.96
CA LEU A 50 -3.36 24.77 0.34
C LEU A 50 -2.20 25.35 1.15
N THR A 51 -1.05 24.68 1.16
CA THR A 51 0.14 25.14 1.91
C THR A 51 0.98 26.17 1.17
N GLY A 52 0.59 26.55 -0.05
CA GLY A 52 1.30 27.56 -0.86
C GLY A 52 2.59 27.06 -1.51
N ILE A 53 2.88 25.75 -1.49
CA ILE A 53 3.98 25.14 -2.25
C ILE A 53 3.71 25.33 -3.77
N TYR A 54 2.46 25.13 -4.17
CA TYR A 54 2.01 25.44 -5.53
C TYR A 54 1.01 26.58 -5.51
N GLN A 55 1.18 27.53 -6.43
CA GLN A 55 0.15 28.54 -6.65
C GLN A 55 -0.98 27.93 -7.49
N ARG A 56 -2.23 28.18 -7.10
CA ARG A 56 -3.41 27.81 -7.88
C ARG A 56 -3.49 28.61 -9.18
N ASP A 57 -4.00 28.00 -10.23
CA ASP A 57 -4.20 28.67 -11.52
C ASP A 57 -5.57 29.39 -11.56
N ALA A 58 -6.58 28.87 -10.82
CA ALA A 58 -7.89 29.47 -10.62
C ALA A 58 -8.50 29.03 -9.29
N GLY A 59 -9.62 29.63 -8.91
CA GLY A 59 -10.34 29.35 -7.68
C GLY A 59 -9.94 30.23 -6.50
N SER A 60 -10.56 30.01 -5.34
CA SER A 60 -10.33 30.80 -4.13
C SER A 60 -10.00 29.93 -2.92
N LEU A 61 -9.16 30.44 -2.03
CA LEU A 61 -8.88 29.90 -0.71
C LEU A 61 -9.37 30.90 0.33
N VAL A 62 -10.25 30.46 1.21
CA VAL A 62 -10.78 31.26 2.31
C VAL A 62 -10.31 30.67 3.63
N TRP A 63 -9.61 31.46 4.43
CA TRP A 63 -9.10 31.11 5.75
C TRP A 63 -9.77 31.99 6.79
N LEU A 64 -10.46 31.37 7.76
CA LEU A 64 -11.21 32.07 8.82
C LEU A 64 -12.14 33.18 8.27
N GLY A 65 -12.86 32.88 7.17
CA GLY A 65 -13.79 33.80 6.53
C GLY A 65 -13.14 34.88 5.64
N LYS A 66 -11.81 34.89 5.48
CA LYS A 66 -11.09 35.86 4.63
C LYS A 66 -10.41 35.16 3.45
N GLU A 67 -10.61 35.71 2.25
CA GLU A 67 -9.88 35.22 1.09
C GLU A 67 -8.38 35.48 1.28
N THR A 68 -7.58 34.44 1.08
CA THR A 68 -6.17 34.42 1.41
C THR A 68 -5.37 33.69 0.33
N THR A 69 -4.08 33.99 0.25
CA THR A 69 -3.11 33.25 -0.56
C THR A 69 -1.85 33.06 0.27
N PHE A 70 -1.42 31.83 0.44
CA PHE A 70 -0.17 31.52 1.11
C PHE A 70 0.98 31.49 0.09
N ASN A 71 2.09 32.14 0.43
CA ASN A 71 3.28 32.25 -0.44
C ASN A 71 4.30 31.13 -0.16
N GLY A 72 3.92 30.13 0.62
CA GLY A 72 4.76 28.99 0.96
C GLY A 72 4.39 28.36 2.31
N PRO A 73 5.01 27.24 2.67
CA PRO A 73 4.70 26.46 3.88
C PRO A 73 4.84 27.29 5.17
N LYS A 74 5.82 28.18 5.24
CA LYS A 74 6.02 29.03 6.41
C LYS A 74 4.83 29.96 6.64
N SER A 75 4.29 30.58 5.58
CA SER A 75 3.14 31.49 5.70
C SER A 75 1.85 30.76 6.10
N SER A 76 1.62 29.54 5.63
CA SER A 76 0.48 28.72 6.05
C SER A 76 0.63 28.24 7.49
N GLN A 77 1.83 27.88 7.91
CA GLN A 77 2.14 27.47 9.25
C GLN A 77 1.96 28.60 10.27
N GLU A 78 2.47 29.80 9.95
CA GLU A 78 2.28 31.02 10.76
C GLU A 78 0.79 31.43 10.85
N ALA A 79 0.00 31.10 9.84
CA ALA A 79 -1.45 31.29 9.87
C ALA A 79 -2.19 30.25 10.73
N GLY A 80 -1.53 29.20 11.18
CA GLY A 80 -2.10 28.15 12.04
C GLY A 80 -2.53 26.88 11.27
N ILE A 81 -1.89 26.57 10.14
CA ILE A 81 -2.09 25.32 9.40
C ILE A 81 -0.85 24.44 9.56
N GLY A 82 -0.99 23.31 10.28
CA GLY A 82 0.05 22.31 10.43
C GLY A 82 -0.11 21.18 9.40
N ILE A 83 0.99 20.60 8.93
CA ILE A 83 0.96 19.45 8.03
C ILE A 83 1.93 18.37 8.48
N ILE A 84 1.44 17.14 8.53
CA ILE A 84 2.22 15.91 8.66
C ILE A 84 2.31 15.33 7.27
N HIS A 85 3.53 15.23 6.75
CA HIS A 85 3.80 14.71 5.41
C HIS A 85 3.91 13.18 5.43
N GLN A 86 3.64 12.55 4.28
CA GLN A 86 3.85 11.13 4.07
C GLN A 86 5.33 10.73 4.20
N GLU A 87 6.25 11.60 3.73
CA GLU A 87 7.69 11.41 3.93
C GLU A 87 8.15 12.13 5.19
N LEU A 88 9.02 11.46 5.97
CA LEU A 88 9.56 12.02 7.21
C LEU A 88 10.48 13.22 6.93
N ASN A 89 10.18 14.35 7.54
CA ASN A 89 10.98 15.58 7.48
C ASN A 89 11.77 15.79 8.77
N LEU A 90 12.49 14.75 9.22
CA LEU A 90 13.33 14.78 10.40
C LEU A 90 14.80 14.71 10.02
N ILE A 91 15.64 15.33 10.84
CA ILE A 91 17.11 15.28 10.69
C ILE A 91 17.63 14.18 11.61
N PRO A 92 18.15 13.05 11.06
CA PRO A 92 18.53 11.89 11.87
C PRO A 92 19.64 12.16 12.89
N GLN A 93 20.51 13.13 12.59
CA GLN A 93 21.67 13.50 13.43
C GLN A 93 21.31 14.42 14.62
N LEU A 94 20.09 14.92 14.67
CA LEU A 94 19.59 15.75 15.75
C LEU A 94 18.79 14.92 16.74
N THR A 95 18.71 15.41 17.98
CA THR A 95 17.84 14.83 19.01
C THR A 95 16.36 15.05 18.66
N ILE A 96 15.48 14.33 19.34
CA ILE A 96 14.03 14.50 19.21
C ILE A 96 13.61 15.93 19.52
N ALA A 97 14.09 16.49 20.64
CA ALA A 97 13.77 17.86 21.04
C ALA A 97 14.26 18.90 20.02
N GLU A 98 15.46 18.73 19.47
CA GLU A 98 15.99 19.59 18.41
C GLU A 98 15.14 19.51 17.13
N ASN A 99 14.69 18.32 16.74
CA ASN A 99 13.79 18.16 15.57
C ASN A 99 12.42 18.82 15.80
N ILE A 100 11.84 18.68 17.00
CA ILE A 100 10.53 19.25 17.34
C ILE A 100 10.58 20.78 17.30
N PHE A 101 11.63 21.38 17.85
CA PHE A 101 11.72 22.85 18.01
C PHE A 101 12.69 23.53 17.03
N LEU A 102 13.11 22.84 15.98
CA LEU A 102 14.04 23.38 14.97
C LEU A 102 13.57 24.72 14.42
N GLY A 103 14.43 25.75 14.56
CA GLY A 103 14.12 27.13 14.17
C GLY A 103 13.14 27.87 15.08
N ARG A 104 12.80 27.28 16.25
CA ARG A 104 11.92 27.82 17.29
C ARG A 104 12.42 27.49 18.68
N GLU A 105 13.73 27.39 18.83
CA GLU A 105 14.39 27.00 20.05
C GLU A 105 14.02 27.97 21.18
N PHE A 106 13.82 27.42 22.39
CA PHE A 106 13.65 28.22 23.59
C PHE A 106 14.96 28.94 23.90
N VAL A 107 14.91 30.26 24.07
CA VAL A 107 16.09 31.05 24.41
C VAL A 107 15.94 31.69 25.79
N ASN A 108 17.02 31.70 26.54
CA ASN A 108 17.08 32.39 27.82
C ASN A 108 17.25 33.90 27.60
N ARG A 109 17.24 34.69 28.72
CA ARG A 109 17.40 36.14 28.71
C ARG A 109 18.73 36.63 28.09
N PHE A 110 19.71 35.76 27.90
CA PHE A 110 21.00 36.07 27.26
C PHE A 110 21.09 35.64 25.80
N GLY A 111 19.97 35.21 25.19
CA GLY A 111 19.91 34.76 23.78
C GLY A 111 20.54 33.38 23.55
N LYS A 112 20.85 32.62 24.59
CA LYS A 112 21.35 31.25 24.48
C LYS A 112 20.19 30.25 24.57
N ILE A 113 20.30 29.11 23.87
CA ILE A 113 19.30 28.05 23.90
C ILE A 113 19.12 27.55 25.37
N ASP A 114 17.86 27.53 25.80
CA ASP A 114 17.42 26.90 27.05
C ASP A 114 17.11 25.44 26.86
N TRP A 115 18.12 24.62 26.82
CA TRP A 115 18.01 23.17 26.63
C TRP A 115 17.09 22.50 27.66
N LYS A 116 17.12 22.97 28.92
CA LYS A 116 16.30 22.37 29.97
C LYS A 116 14.82 22.54 29.71
N THR A 117 14.40 23.76 29.33
CA THR A 117 13.01 24.04 28.96
C THR A 117 12.63 23.28 27.67
N MET A 118 13.52 23.26 26.68
CA MET A 118 13.28 22.61 25.40
C MET A 118 13.06 21.10 25.58
N TYR A 119 13.89 20.39 26.31
CA TYR A 119 13.71 18.98 26.62
C TYR A 119 12.44 18.72 27.44
N ALA A 120 12.14 19.54 28.44
CA ALA A 120 10.95 19.39 29.26
C ALA A 120 9.63 19.53 28.41
N GLU A 121 9.58 20.50 27.49
CA GLU A 121 8.43 20.68 26.62
C GLU A 121 8.33 19.55 25.59
N ALA A 122 9.45 19.07 25.02
CA ALA A 122 9.45 17.91 24.14
C ALA A 122 8.94 16.65 24.87
N ASP A 123 9.42 16.39 26.08
CA ASP A 123 8.97 15.23 26.87
C ASP A 123 7.47 15.26 27.17
N LYS A 124 6.87 16.46 27.37
CA LYS A 124 5.41 16.59 27.49
C LYS A 124 4.66 16.18 26.23
N LEU A 125 5.19 16.56 25.05
CA LEU A 125 4.59 16.18 23.77
C LEU A 125 4.70 14.68 23.54
N LEU A 126 5.84 14.08 23.84
CA LEU A 126 6.04 12.63 23.75
C LEU A 126 5.11 11.87 24.70
N ALA A 127 4.92 12.37 25.93
CA ALA A 127 4.00 11.78 26.89
C ALA A 127 2.54 11.80 26.41
N LYS A 128 2.08 12.87 25.73
CA LYS A 128 0.74 12.92 25.12
C LYS A 128 0.53 11.81 24.08
N LEU A 129 1.57 11.46 23.34
CA LEU A 129 1.58 10.39 22.34
C LEU A 129 1.85 9.00 22.95
N ASN A 130 1.96 8.91 24.30
CA ASN A 130 2.27 7.68 25.04
C ASN A 130 3.64 7.07 24.66
N LEU A 131 4.60 7.90 24.25
CA LEU A 131 5.95 7.47 23.89
C LEU A 131 6.82 7.41 25.16
N ARG A 132 7.62 6.33 25.30
CA ARG A 132 8.38 6.05 26.52
C ARG A 132 9.84 6.43 26.46
N PHE A 133 10.32 6.90 25.30
CA PHE A 133 11.70 7.35 25.14
C PHE A 133 11.83 8.85 25.50
N LYS A 134 13.04 9.25 25.86
CA LYS A 134 13.35 10.64 26.19
C LYS A 134 13.69 11.46 24.96
N SER A 135 13.42 12.76 25.04
CA SER A 135 13.63 13.70 23.95
C SER A 135 15.08 14.05 23.63
N ASP A 136 16.05 13.61 24.46
CA ASP A 136 17.49 13.76 24.22
C ASP A 136 18.09 12.67 23.31
N ARG A 137 17.29 11.65 22.93
CA ARG A 137 17.69 10.58 22.01
C ARG A 137 17.78 11.09 20.57
N LEU A 138 18.75 10.57 19.81
CA LEU A 138 18.88 10.89 18.38
C LEU A 138 17.74 10.26 17.58
N VAL A 139 17.20 11.01 16.63
CA VAL A 139 16.11 10.52 15.76
C VAL A 139 16.56 9.35 14.89
N GLY A 140 17.83 9.34 14.44
CA GLY A 140 18.39 8.25 13.64
C GLY A 140 18.42 6.89 14.32
N ASP A 141 18.34 6.85 15.66
CA ASP A 141 18.33 5.61 16.46
C ASP A 141 16.92 5.04 16.67
N LEU A 142 15.90 5.71 16.15
CA LEU A 142 14.51 5.34 16.31
C LEU A 142 14.03 4.41 15.17
N SER A 143 13.05 3.57 15.46
CA SER A 143 12.29 2.87 14.41
C SER A 143 11.56 3.88 13.51
N ILE A 144 11.19 3.47 12.30
CA ILE A 144 10.44 4.34 11.37
C ILE A 144 9.10 4.76 11.98
N GLY A 145 8.41 3.86 12.71
CA GLY A 145 7.17 4.18 13.41
C GLY A 145 7.39 5.24 14.52
N ASP A 146 8.44 5.08 15.33
CA ASP A 146 8.79 6.08 16.35
C ASP A 146 9.14 7.44 15.72
N GLN A 147 9.86 7.45 14.58
CA GLN A 147 10.15 8.68 13.84
C GLN A 147 8.87 9.35 13.36
N GLN A 148 7.90 8.59 12.85
CA GLN A 148 6.58 9.11 12.48
C GLN A 148 5.88 9.76 13.66
N MET A 149 5.93 9.14 14.84
CA MET A 149 5.36 9.69 16.06
C MET A 149 6.09 10.99 16.52
N VAL A 150 7.39 11.11 16.28
CA VAL A 150 8.13 12.36 16.51
C VAL A 150 7.71 13.46 15.53
N GLU A 151 7.47 13.15 14.25
CA GLU A 151 6.94 14.12 13.29
C GLU A 151 5.56 14.62 13.70
N ILE A 152 4.70 13.73 14.20
CA ILE A 152 3.40 14.11 14.78
C ILE A 152 3.59 15.04 15.99
N ALA A 153 4.50 14.70 16.92
CA ALA A 153 4.83 15.55 18.07
C ALA A 153 5.29 16.94 17.65
N LYS A 154 6.12 17.02 16.60
CA LYS A 154 6.59 18.27 16.01
C LYS A 154 5.43 19.14 15.51
N VAL A 155 4.46 18.56 14.78
CA VAL A 155 3.29 19.30 14.31
C VAL A 155 2.39 19.72 15.47
N LEU A 156 2.22 18.89 16.48
CA LEU A 156 1.47 19.24 17.70
C LEU A 156 2.11 20.36 18.52
N SER A 157 3.42 20.58 18.38
CA SER A 157 4.13 21.70 19.02
C SER A 157 3.75 23.08 18.46
N PHE A 158 3.10 23.10 17.28
CA PHE A 158 2.48 24.30 16.73
C PHE A 158 1.04 24.38 17.23
N GLU A 159 0.58 25.54 17.65
CA GLU A 159 -0.82 25.76 18.05
C GLU A 159 -1.73 25.86 16.81
N SER A 160 -1.69 24.88 15.92
CA SER A 160 -2.42 24.89 14.66
C SER A 160 -3.92 24.79 14.88
N GLN A 161 -4.72 25.56 14.13
CA GLN A 161 -6.18 25.48 14.09
C GLN A 161 -6.66 24.42 13.11
N VAL A 162 -5.91 24.19 12.04
CA VAL A 162 -6.14 23.12 11.08
C VAL A 162 -4.87 22.26 10.98
N ILE A 163 -5.05 20.95 11.05
CA ILE A 163 -3.96 19.98 10.96
C ILE A 163 -4.26 19.04 9.78
N ILE A 164 -3.33 18.97 8.86
CA ILE A 164 -3.38 18.05 7.72
C ILE A 164 -2.51 16.84 8.04
N MET A 165 -3.04 15.65 7.87
CA MET A 165 -2.36 14.38 8.09
C MET A 165 -2.40 13.57 6.78
N ASP A 166 -1.26 13.45 6.11
CA ASP A 166 -1.12 12.75 4.84
C ASP A 166 -0.55 11.35 5.09
N GLU A 167 -1.42 10.33 5.07
CA GLU A 167 -1.14 8.91 5.33
C GLU A 167 -0.35 8.67 6.65
N PRO A 168 -0.79 9.21 7.80
CA PRO A 168 0.02 9.26 9.00
C PRO A 168 0.26 7.88 9.64
N THR A 169 -0.48 6.85 9.25
CA THR A 169 -0.45 5.50 9.84
C THR A 169 0.32 4.47 9.02
N ASP A 170 0.89 4.83 7.87
CA ASP A 170 1.52 3.86 6.96
C ASP A 170 2.69 3.09 7.60
N ALA A 171 3.43 3.75 8.50
CA ALA A 171 4.58 3.17 9.19
C ALA A 171 4.27 2.76 10.65
N LEU A 172 3.03 2.94 11.12
CA LEU A 172 2.64 2.70 12.51
C LEU A 172 2.12 1.28 12.73
N THR A 173 2.40 0.76 13.91
CA THR A 173 1.74 -0.43 14.46
C THR A 173 0.31 -0.09 14.90
N ASP A 174 -0.53 -1.11 15.14
CA ASP A 174 -1.90 -0.92 15.62
C ASP A 174 -1.95 -0.13 16.94
N THR A 175 -1.02 -0.39 17.87
CA THR A 175 -0.92 0.33 19.16
C THR A 175 -0.58 1.81 18.98
N GLU A 176 0.32 2.12 18.05
CA GLU A 176 0.71 3.51 17.72
C GLU A 176 -0.44 4.22 17.01
N THR A 177 -1.14 3.54 16.10
CA THR A 177 -2.33 4.03 15.42
C THR A 177 -3.43 4.39 16.41
N GLU A 178 -3.71 3.53 17.39
CA GLU A 178 -4.63 3.80 18.49
C GLU A 178 -4.23 5.06 19.31
N SER A 179 -2.93 5.22 19.56
CA SER A 179 -2.40 6.39 20.26
C SER A 179 -2.61 7.67 19.45
N LEU A 180 -2.38 7.62 18.14
CA LEU A 180 -2.67 8.72 17.21
C LEU A 180 -4.17 9.05 17.20
N PHE A 181 -5.05 8.07 17.10
CA PHE A 181 -6.50 8.28 17.09
C PHE A 181 -7.00 8.94 18.38
N ARG A 182 -6.44 8.59 19.53
CA ARG A 182 -6.72 9.26 20.80
C ARG A 182 -6.37 10.75 20.73
N VAL A 183 -5.20 11.09 20.18
CA VAL A 183 -4.77 12.49 20.02
C VAL A 183 -5.67 13.22 19.02
N ILE A 184 -6.07 12.59 17.92
CA ILE A 184 -7.02 13.17 16.96
C ILE A 184 -8.35 13.50 17.65
N ARG A 185 -8.88 12.59 18.47
CA ARG A 185 -10.13 12.82 19.24
C ARG A 185 -9.97 13.96 20.25
N GLU A 186 -8.79 14.09 20.89
CA GLU A 186 -8.50 15.21 21.79
C GLU A 186 -8.46 16.55 21.02
N LEU A 187 -7.73 16.64 19.91
CA LEU A 187 -7.65 17.84 19.08
C LEU A 187 -9.02 18.27 18.55
N LYS A 188 -9.82 17.30 18.11
CA LYS A 188 -11.20 17.49 17.71
C LYS A 188 -12.03 18.11 18.83
N SER A 189 -11.92 17.60 20.07
CA SER A 189 -12.64 18.13 21.23
C SER A 189 -12.22 19.57 21.59
N GLN A 190 -11.02 19.98 21.21
CA GLN A 190 -10.50 21.35 21.35
C GLN A 190 -10.96 22.30 20.23
N GLY A 191 -11.82 21.83 19.31
CA GLY A 191 -12.34 22.63 18.19
C GLY A 191 -11.38 22.74 17.01
N ARG A 192 -10.28 21.97 16.95
CA ARG A 192 -9.37 21.95 15.80
C ARG A 192 -10.05 21.27 14.61
N GLY A 193 -9.80 21.77 13.40
CA GLY A 193 -10.17 21.11 12.16
C GLY A 193 -9.06 20.17 11.71
N ILE A 194 -9.40 18.97 11.26
CA ILE A 194 -8.41 17.99 10.82
C ILE A 194 -8.74 17.54 9.40
N VAL A 195 -7.75 17.52 8.52
CA VAL A 195 -7.82 16.86 7.22
C VAL A 195 -7.05 15.55 7.34
N TYR A 196 -7.72 14.44 7.11
CA TYR A 196 -7.16 13.11 7.22
C TYR A 196 -7.14 12.42 5.85
N ILE A 197 -5.95 12.19 5.33
CA ILE A 197 -5.76 11.50 4.05
C ILE A 197 -5.32 10.08 4.37
N SER A 198 -6.11 9.10 3.97
CA SER A 198 -5.79 7.68 4.09
C SER A 198 -6.44 6.89 2.96
N HIS A 199 -5.82 5.80 2.57
CA HIS A 199 -6.39 4.79 1.68
C HIS A 199 -7.02 3.62 2.45
N ARG A 200 -6.89 3.60 3.79
CA ARG A 200 -7.42 2.57 4.69
C ARG A 200 -8.85 2.92 5.10
N MET A 201 -9.84 2.27 4.47
CA MET A 201 -11.26 2.55 4.71
C MET A 201 -11.64 2.46 6.19
N LYS A 202 -11.15 1.44 6.92
CA LYS A 202 -11.41 1.26 8.35
C LYS A 202 -11.07 2.51 9.17
N GLU A 203 -9.96 3.17 8.90
CA GLU A 203 -9.55 4.40 9.59
C GLU A 203 -10.53 5.54 9.33
N ILE A 204 -10.99 5.68 8.08
CA ILE A 204 -11.95 6.72 7.69
C ILE A 204 -13.26 6.57 8.45
N PHE A 205 -13.79 5.34 8.50
CA PHE A 205 -15.04 5.05 9.23
C PHE A 205 -14.90 5.12 10.75
N GLU A 206 -13.68 4.95 11.30
CA GLU A 206 -13.42 5.03 12.73
C GLU A 206 -13.25 6.45 13.25
N ILE A 207 -12.51 7.32 12.50
CA ILE A 207 -12.03 8.59 13.05
C ILE A 207 -12.62 9.82 12.37
N CYS A 208 -13.14 9.70 11.12
CA CYS A 208 -13.59 10.85 10.33
C CYS A 208 -15.09 11.10 10.50
N ASP A 209 -15.46 12.37 10.49
CA ASP A 209 -16.87 12.82 10.52
C ASP A 209 -17.42 13.06 9.12
N ASP A 210 -16.62 13.67 8.27
CA ASP A 210 -16.96 14.04 6.91
C ASP A 210 -15.95 13.45 5.95
N VAL A 211 -16.34 13.29 4.70
CA VAL A 211 -15.46 12.86 3.61
C VAL A 211 -15.68 13.70 2.38
N THR A 212 -14.57 14.18 1.82
CA THR A 212 -14.48 14.78 0.48
C THR A 212 -13.86 13.78 -0.47
N VAL A 213 -14.56 13.48 -1.55
CA VAL A 213 -14.13 12.50 -2.56
C VAL A 213 -13.58 13.21 -3.78
N PHE A 214 -12.35 12.85 -4.17
CA PHE A 214 -11.70 13.29 -5.39
C PHE A 214 -11.60 12.14 -6.39
N ARG A 215 -11.79 12.46 -7.68
CA ARG A 215 -11.56 11.56 -8.80
C ARG A 215 -11.06 12.35 -10.01
N ASP A 216 -9.94 11.92 -10.62
CA ASP A 216 -9.35 12.53 -11.81
C ASP A 216 -9.14 14.05 -11.69
N GLY A 217 -8.70 14.52 -10.53
CA GLY A 217 -8.46 15.94 -10.23
C GLY A 217 -9.73 16.75 -9.94
N GLN A 218 -10.89 16.11 -9.86
CA GLN A 218 -12.18 16.79 -9.67
C GLN A 218 -12.78 16.49 -8.30
N PHE A 219 -13.51 17.45 -7.76
CA PHE A 219 -14.40 17.25 -6.62
C PHE A 219 -15.64 16.45 -7.04
N ILE A 220 -15.90 15.34 -6.40
CA ILE A 220 -17.05 14.48 -6.69
C ILE A 220 -18.19 14.74 -5.70
N ALA A 221 -17.88 14.70 -4.41
CA ALA A 221 -18.87 14.88 -3.36
C ALA A 221 -18.21 15.22 -2.01
N GLU A 222 -18.97 15.88 -1.14
CA GLU A 222 -18.74 15.96 0.30
C GLU A 222 -19.93 15.33 1.01
N ARG A 223 -19.69 14.41 1.96
CA ARG A 223 -20.72 13.68 2.69
C ARG A 223 -20.32 13.47 4.16
N GLU A 224 -21.30 13.28 5.04
CA GLU A 224 -21.02 12.76 6.38
C GLU A 224 -20.72 11.26 6.30
N VAL A 225 -19.62 10.82 6.92
CA VAL A 225 -19.17 9.42 6.91
C VAL A 225 -20.24 8.48 7.46
N ALA A 226 -20.97 8.90 8.50
CA ALA A 226 -22.05 8.13 9.10
C ALA A 226 -23.22 7.79 8.13
N THR A 227 -23.32 8.49 7.00
CA THR A 227 -24.36 8.24 5.98
C THR A 227 -23.90 7.29 4.88
N LEU A 228 -22.65 6.85 4.92
CA LEU A 228 -22.02 6.05 3.86
C LEU A 228 -21.73 4.63 4.34
N THR A 229 -21.68 3.72 3.39
CA THR A 229 -21.05 2.41 3.54
C THR A 229 -19.68 2.43 2.86
N GLU A 230 -18.81 1.49 3.20
CA GLU A 230 -17.51 1.33 2.55
C GLU A 230 -17.69 1.20 1.02
N ASP A 231 -18.65 0.40 0.60
CA ASP A 231 -18.97 0.17 -0.81
C ASP A 231 -19.37 1.46 -1.54
N THR A 232 -20.26 2.26 -0.95
CA THR A 232 -20.70 3.53 -1.57
C THR A 232 -19.57 4.54 -1.65
N LEU A 233 -18.66 4.57 -0.67
CA LEU A 233 -17.50 5.44 -0.69
C LEU A 233 -16.53 5.04 -1.80
N ILE A 234 -16.25 3.75 -1.94
CA ILE A 234 -15.40 3.21 -3.01
C ILE A 234 -16.04 3.49 -4.40
N GLU A 235 -17.36 3.30 -4.55
CA GLU A 235 -18.06 3.62 -5.79
C GLU A 235 -17.88 5.09 -6.19
N MET A 236 -17.96 6.02 -5.25
CA MET A 236 -17.72 7.44 -5.52
C MET A 236 -16.27 7.72 -5.93
N MET A 237 -15.30 7.04 -5.31
CA MET A 237 -13.87 7.20 -5.62
C MET A 237 -13.52 6.66 -7.02
N VAL A 238 -14.07 5.50 -7.38
CA VAL A 238 -13.75 4.78 -8.63
C VAL A 238 -14.70 5.16 -9.77
N GLY A 239 -15.92 5.60 -9.46
CA GLY A 239 -16.95 6.01 -10.44
C GLY A 239 -17.73 4.87 -11.06
N ARG A 240 -17.71 3.67 -10.50
CA ARG A 240 -18.43 2.47 -10.97
C ARG A 240 -18.77 1.55 -9.78
N LYS A 241 -19.79 0.70 -9.97
CA LYS A 241 -20.25 -0.22 -8.93
C LYS A 241 -19.20 -1.28 -8.59
N LEU A 242 -19.18 -1.69 -7.32
CA LEU A 242 -18.25 -2.67 -6.75
C LEU A 242 -18.46 -4.11 -7.21
N GLU A 243 -19.66 -4.46 -7.71
CA GLU A 243 -19.98 -5.79 -8.24
C GLU A 243 -18.96 -6.31 -9.27
N ASP A 244 -18.16 -5.40 -9.84
CA ASP A 244 -17.04 -5.66 -10.76
C ASP A 244 -15.65 -5.60 -10.13
N GLN A 245 -15.51 -5.51 -8.81
CA GLN A 245 -14.16 -5.28 -8.19
C GLN A 245 -13.28 -6.53 -8.26
N TYR A 246 -13.88 -7.70 -8.07
CA TYR A 246 -13.20 -9.00 -8.16
C TYR A 246 -13.80 -9.80 -9.31
N PRO A 247 -13.39 -9.52 -10.56
CA PRO A 247 -13.89 -10.24 -11.71
C PRO A 247 -13.44 -11.70 -11.61
N HIS A 248 -14.34 -12.61 -11.27
CA HIS A 248 -14.06 -14.03 -11.28
C HIS A 248 -14.38 -14.62 -12.67
N LEU A 249 -13.44 -15.39 -13.20
CA LEU A 249 -13.66 -16.17 -14.41
C LEU A 249 -14.07 -17.59 -14.03
N ASP A 250 -15.33 -17.94 -14.26
CA ASP A 250 -15.80 -19.30 -14.07
C ASP A 250 -15.34 -20.18 -15.26
N LYS A 251 -14.21 -20.85 -15.07
CA LYS A 251 -13.62 -21.81 -16.00
C LYS A 251 -13.18 -23.03 -15.21
N ALA A 252 -13.71 -24.20 -15.57
CA ALA A 252 -13.33 -25.46 -14.91
C ALA A 252 -11.81 -25.70 -14.99
N PRO A 253 -11.14 -25.97 -13.87
CA PRO A 253 -9.73 -26.31 -13.85
C PRO A 253 -9.45 -27.62 -14.59
N GLY A 254 -8.27 -27.71 -15.19
CA GLY A 254 -7.80 -28.91 -15.89
C GLY A 254 -7.22 -29.97 -14.94
N GLU A 255 -6.25 -30.73 -15.44
CA GLU A 255 -5.53 -31.75 -14.66
C GLU A 255 -4.64 -31.15 -13.59
N ILE A 256 -4.19 -31.98 -12.62
CA ILE A 256 -3.27 -31.56 -11.59
C ILE A 256 -1.93 -31.20 -12.25
N ARG A 257 -1.51 -29.96 -12.06
CA ARG A 257 -0.23 -29.43 -12.56
C ARG A 257 0.85 -29.51 -11.50
N LEU A 258 0.53 -29.07 -10.27
CA LEU A 258 1.45 -29.08 -9.14
C LEU A 258 0.83 -29.92 -8.02
N LYS A 259 1.63 -30.80 -7.44
CA LYS A 259 1.28 -31.55 -6.24
C LYS A 259 2.38 -31.33 -5.21
N VAL A 260 1.98 -30.99 -4.01
CA VAL A 260 2.83 -30.78 -2.84
C VAL A 260 2.44 -31.79 -1.79
N ASP A 261 3.39 -32.62 -1.35
CA ASP A 261 3.17 -33.69 -0.37
C ASP A 261 4.08 -33.45 0.84
N ASN A 262 3.48 -33.30 2.02
CA ASN A 262 4.15 -33.20 3.33
C ASN A 262 5.31 -32.20 3.36
N LEU A 263 5.10 -31.01 2.74
CA LEU A 263 6.12 -29.98 2.62
C LEU A 263 6.45 -29.37 3.98
N CYS A 264 7.74 -29.40 4.33
CA CYS A 264 8.27 -28.76 5.53
C CYS A 264 9.43 -27.81 5.20
N GLY A 265 9.54 -26.74 5.99
CA GLY A 265 10.59 -25.73 5.90
C GLY A 265 10.44 -24.70 7.01
N PRO A 266 11.25 -23.63 7.02
CA PRO A 266 11.09 -22.57 7.99
C PRO A 266 9.68 -21.97 7.97
N GLY A 267 8.95 -22.09 9.09
CA GLY A 267 7.56 -21.60 9.22
C GLY A 267 6.50 -22.43 8.48
N VAL A 268 6.86 -23.65 8.01
CA VAL A 268 5.97 -24.54 7.24
C VAL A 268 6.12 -25.96 7.78
N ASN A 269 5.01 -26.59 8.16
CA ASN A 269 4.99 -27.90 8.78
C ASN A 269 3.93 -28.78 8.11
N ASP A 270 4.34 -29.84 7.44
CA ASP A 270 3.51 -30.90 6.90
C ASP A 270 2.34 -30.41 6.01
N VAL A 271 2.66 -29.52 5.06
CA VAL A 271 1.63 -28.94 4.18
C VAL A 271 1.49 -29.79 2.92
N THR A 272 0.25 -30.24 2.66
CA THR A 272 -0.12 -31.04 1.48
C THR A 272 -1.26 -30.35 0.72
N PHE A 273 -1.09 -30.08 -0.57
CA PHE A 273 -2.14 -29.56 -1.45
C PHE A 273 -1.84 -29.82 -2.92
N THR A 274 -2.82 -29.56 -3.76
CA THR A 274 -2.68 -29.65 -5.23
C THR A 274 -3.06 -28.33 -5.88
N LEU A 275 -2.51 -28.08 -7.08
CA LEU A 275 -2.90 -26.97 -7.96
C LEU A 275 -3.16 -27.50 -9.36
N ARG A 276 -4.29 -27.14 -9.95
CA ARG A 276 -4.69 -27.61 -11.26
C ARG A 276 -4.34 -26.60 -12.37
N GLN A 277 -4.34 -27.08 -13.61
CA GLN A 277 -4.12 -26.23 -14.77
C GLN A 277 -5.27 -25.21 -14.93
N GLY A 278 -4.94 -23.93 -15.06
CA GLY A 278 -5.92 -22.85 -15.18
C GLY A 278 -6.74 -22.63 -13.91
N GLU A 279 -6.18 -22.98 -12.74
CA GLU A 279 -6.77 -22.75 -11.42
C GLU A 279 -6.10 -21.53 -10.75
N ILE A 280 -6.89 -20.75 -10.04
CA ILE A 280 -6.41 -19.80 -9.04
C ILE A 280 -6.65 -20.43 -7.66
N LEU A 281 -5.59 -20.88 -7.00
CA LEU A 281 -5.61 -21.36 -5.62
C LEU A 281 -5.29 -20.19 -4.69
N GLY A 282 -6.28 -19.79 -3.89
CA GLY A 282 -6.10 -18.79 -2.84
C GLY A 282 -5.39 -19.37 -1.62
N VAL A 283 -4.48 -18.60 -1.04
CA VAL A 283 -3.83 -18.93 0.24
C VAL A 283 -4.16 -17.84 1.23
N ALA A 284 -5.05 -18.17 2.18
CA ALA A 284 -5.50 -17.29 3.25
C ALA A 284 -4.85 -17.66 4.60
N GLY A 285 -4.99 -16.79 5.59
CA GLY A 285 -4.49 -17.01 6.96
C GLY A 285 -4.17 -15.69 7.65
N LEU A 286 -3.98 -15.73 8.96
CA LEU A 286 -3.58 -14.56 9.74
C LEU A 286 -2.14 -14.14 9.43
N MET A 287 -1.76 -12.90 9.84
CA MET A 287 -0.38 -12.45 9.78
C MET A 287 0.53 -13.41 10.58
N GLY A 288 1.64 -13.85 9.99
CA GLY A 288 2.53 -14.83 10.60
C GLY A 288 2.05 -16.29 10.53
N ALA A 289 0.97 -16.61 9.83
CA ALA A 289 0.45 -17.97 9.69
C ALA A 289 1.31 -18.91 8.82
N GLY A 290 2.35 -18.40 8.16
CA GLY A 290 3.24 -19.21 7.31
C GLY A 290 2.90 -19.15 5.80
N ARG A 291 2.04 -18.23 5.35
CA ARG A 291 1.62 -18.09 3.94
C ARG A 291 2.79 -17.79 3.00
N THR A 292 3.52 -16.72 3.29
CA THR A 292 4.70 -16.28 2.51
C THR A 292 5.84 -17.30 2.61
N GLU A 293 6.03 -17.91 3.78
CA GLU A 293 7.01 -18.97 4.00
C GLU A 293 6.71 -20.20 3.12
N LEU A 294 5.45 -20.64 3.05
CA LEU A 294 5.00 -21.73 2.20
C LEU A 294 5.43 -21.53 0.74
N VAL A 295 5.10 -20.38 0.17
CA VAL A 295 5.40 -20.12 -1.24
C VAL A 295 6.89 -19.86 -1.49
N LYS A 296 7.63 -19.33 -0.51
CA LYS A 296 9.10 -19.20 -0.57
C LYS A 296 9.81 -20.55 -0.51
N VAL A 297 9.34 -21.50 0.32
CA VAL A 297 9.87 -22.89 0.35
C VAL A 297 9.56 -23.58 -0.97
N LEU A 298 8.36 -23.43 -1.51
CA LEU A 298 7.96 -24.01 -2.79
C LEU A 298 8.81 -23.47 -3.95
N TYR A 299 9.12 -22.19 -3.97
CA TYR A 299 9.94 -21.53 -5.00
C TYR A 299 11.45 -21.81 -4.84
N GLY A 300 11.90 -22.18 -3.64
CA GLY A 300 13.31 -22.38 -3.32
C GLY A 300 14.02 -21.13 -2.79
N ALA A 301 13.30 -20.09 -2.40
CA ALA A 301 13.83 -18.93 -1.70
C ALA A 301 14.10 -19.22 -0.20
N LEU A 302 13.39 -20.20 0.37
CA LEU A 302 13.66 -20.78 1.67
C LEU A 302 13.98 -22.30 1.50
N PRO A 303 14.82 -22.89 2.38
CA PRO A 303 15.20 -24.28 2.26
C PRO A 303 14.04 -25.22 2.59
N ARG A 304 13.80 -26.21 1.73
CA ARG A 304 12.90 -27.33 2.00
C ARG A 304 13.64 -28.33 2.89
N THR A 305 13.04 -28.69 4.05
CA THR A 305 13.63 -29.66 4.98
C THR A 305 13.13 -31.07 4.71
N SER A 306 11.87 -31.24 4.30
CA SER A 306 11.29 -32.53 3.88
C SER A 306 10.09 -32.32 2.94
N GLY A 307 9.51 -33.43 2.48
CA GLY A 307 8.36 -33.43 1.56
C GLY A 307 8.77 -33.43 0.09
N TYR A 308 7.78 -33.59 -0.79
CA TYR A 308 7.97 -33.75 -2.23
C TYR A 308 7.11 -32.73 -2.99
N VAL A 309 7.63 -32.27 -4.11
CA VAL A 309 6.91 -31.40 -5.04
C VAL A 309 6.98 -32.04 -6.42
N THR A 310 5.83 -32.26 -7.06
CA THR A 310 5.75 -32.74 -8.44
C THR A 310 5.09 -31.70 -9.33
N LEU A 311 5.63 -31.50 -10.53
CA LEU A 311 5.09 -30.60 -11.54
C LEU A 311 4.89 -31.40 -12.83
N ASP A 312 3.66 -31.39 -13.37
CA ASP A 312 3.25 -32.20 -14.52
C ASP A 312 3.63 -33.69 -14.36
N GLY A 313 3.47 -34.24 -13.14
CA GLY A 313 3.75 -35.64 -12.82
C GLY A 313 5.24 -35.98 -12.58
N HIS A 314 6.15 -35.02 -12.69
CA HIS A 314 7.57 -35.22 -12.44
C HIS A 314 8.03 -34.55 -11.15
N GLU A 315 8.82 -35.23 -10.34
CA GLU A 315 9.39 -34.64 -9.15
C GLU A 315 10.31 -33.48 -9.51
N VAL A 316 10.17 -32.35 -8.83
CA VAL A 316 11.00 -31.17 -9.00
C VAL A 316 11.70 -30.80 -7.69
N VAL A 317 12.98 -30.42 -7.83
CA VAL A 317 13.79 -29.97 -6.70
C VAL A 317 14.01 -28.48 -6.85
N THR A 318 13.61 -27.72 -5.83
CA THR A 318 13.76 -26.27 -5.77
C THR A 318 14.66 -25.91 -4.58
N ARG A 319 15.99 -25.94 -4.77
CA ARG A 319 16.98 -25.57 -3.75
C ARG A 319 17.36 -24.09 -3.79
N SER A 320 17.00 -23.44 -4.88
CA SER A 320 17.29 -22.05 -5.13
C SER A 320 16.19 -21.42 -6.00
N PRO A 321 16.04 -20.08 -6.02
CA PRO A 321 15.16 -19.38 -6.95
C PRO A 321 15.44 -19.71 -8.42
N GLN A 322 16.70 -19.97 -8.78
CA GLN A 322 17.10 -20.40 -10.13
C GLN A 322 16.48 -21.73 -10.51
N ASP A 323 16.43 -22.68 -9.56
CA ASP A 323 15.78 -23.99 -9.79
C ASP A 323 14.28 -23.82 -9.97
N GLY A 324 13.62 -22.95 -9.16
CA GLY A 324 12.23 -22.58 -9.32
C GLY A 324 11.93 -22.08 -10.73
N LEU A 325 12.70 -21.09 -11.20
CA LEU A 325 12.58 -20.54 -12.54
C LEU A 325 12.84 -21.58 -13.64
N ALA A 326 13.85 -22.44 -13.47
CA ALA A 326 14.19 -23.48 -14.43
C ALA A 326 13.08 -24.53 -14.58
N ASN A 327 12.37 -24.83 -13.49
CA ASN A 327 11.22 -25.74 -13.46
C ASN A 327 9.91 -25.06 -13.93
N GLY A 328 9.92 -23.75 -14.20
CA GLY A 328 8.74 -23.01 -14.63
C GLY A 328 7.82 -22.57 -13.48
N ILE A 329 8.36 -22.48 -12.26
CA ILE A 329 7.69 -21.87 -11.11
C ILE A 329 8.24 -20.46 -10.95
N VAL A 330 7.37 -19.47 -10.91
CA VAL A 330 7.73 -18.05 -10.74
C VAL A 330 7.06 -17.51 -9.49
N TYR A 331 7.81 -16.75 -8.71
CA TYR A 331 7.35 -16.08 -7.50
C TYR A 331 7.47 -14.57 -7.64
N ILE A 332 6.35 -13.87 -7.42
CA ILE A 332 6.30 -12.41 -7.34
C ILE A 332 6.11 -12.03 -5.87
N SER A 333 7.13 -11.39 -5.32
CA SER A 333 7.22 -11.05 -3.90
C SER A 333 6.28 -9.92 -3.50
N GLU A 334 5.83 -9.95 -2.23
CA GLU A 334 5.10 -8.89 -1.55
C GLU A 334 5.86 -7.55 -1.59
N ASP A 335 7.18 -7.56 -1.30
CA ASP A 335 8.01 -6.37 -1.34
C ASP A 335 8.69 -6.20 -2.71
N ARG A 336 7.96 -5.56 -3.64
CA ARG A 336 8.46 -5.30 -4.99
C ARG A 336 9.68 -4.39 -5.02
N LYS A 337 9.85 -3.50 -4.05
CA LYS A 337 10.97 -2.53 -4.02
C LYS A 337 12.28 -3.16 -3.56
N ARG A 338 12.20 -4.08 -2.61
CA ARG A 338 13.36 -4.78 -2.05
C ARG A 338 13.74 -6.02 -2.85
N ASP A 339 12.76 -6.86 -3.16
CA ASP A 339 12.99 -8.20 -3.70
C ASP A 339 12.51 -8.32 -5.16
N GLY A 340 11.61 -7.44 -5.59
CA GLY A 340 10.92 -7.56 -6.86
C GLY A 340 11.56 -6.79 -8.01
N LEU A 341 12.08 -5.59 -7.83
CA LEU A 341 12.53 -4.69 -8.91
C LEU A 341 13.88 -4.06 -8.58
N VAL A 342 14.66 -3.76 -9.62
CA VAL A 342 15.89 -2.96 -9.50
C VAL A 342 15.54 -1.51 -9.83
N LEU A 343 15.29 -0.69 -8.80
CA LEU A 343 14.71 0.65 -8.95
C LEU A 343 15.51 1.61 -9.82
N GLY A 344 16.84 1.44 -9.90
CA GLY A 344 17.73 2.25 -10.75
C GLY A 344 17.76 1.83 -12.22
N MET A 345 17.24 0.65 -12.57
CA MET A 345 17.17 0.15 -13.93
C MET A 345 15.92 0.63 -14.66
N SER A 346 15.94 0.58 -15.98
CA SER A 346 14.81 0.92 -16.83
C SER A 346 13.67 -0.10 -16.74
N VAL A 347 12.48 0.27 -17.22
CA VAL A 347 11.35 -0.65 -17.41
C VAL A 347 11.74 -1.86 -18.24
N LYS A 348 12.45 -1.64 -19.37
CA LYS A 348 12.94 -2.70 -20.25
C LYS A 348 13.83 -3.68 -19.52
N GLU A 349 14.88 -3.19 -18.86
CA GLU A 349 15.84 -4.02 -18.15
C GLU A 349 15.18 -4.82 -17.02
N ASN A 350 14.26 -4.19 -16.26
CA ASN A 350 13.51 -4.92 -15.23
C ASN A 350 12.63 -6.02 -15.80
N MET A 351 11.92 -5.77 -16.91
CA MET A 351 11.04 -6.77 -17.53
C MET A 351 11.84 -7.96 -18.07
N SER A 352 12.94 -7.71 -18.79
CA SER A 352 13.71 -8.76 -19.49
C SER A 352 14.68 -9.51 -18.59
N LEU A 353 15.06 -8.97 -17.41
CA LEU A 353 16.15 -9.46 -16.56
C LEU A 353 16.12 -10.97 -16.29
N THR A 354 14.97 -11.53 -15.91
CA THR A 354 14.82 -12.95 -15.60
C THR A 354 14.66 -13.83 -16.86
N ALA A 355 14.37 -13.20 -18.00
CA ALA A 355 14.12 -13.85 -19.28
C ALA A 355 15.27 -13.67 -20.28
N LEU A 356 16.41 -13.09 -19.90
CA LEU A 356 17.53 -12.77 -20.79
C LEU A 356 18.02 -13.98 -21.60
N ARG A 357 17.91 -15.20 -21.06
CA ARG A 357 18.26 -16.45 -21.80
C ARG A 357 17.49 -16.59 -23.11
N TYR A 358 16.28 -16.08 -23.23
CA TYR A 358 15.47 -16.12 -24.45
C TYR A 358 15.90 -15.06 -25.48
N PHE A 359 16.57 -14.02 -25.01
CA PHE A 359 17.07 -12.91 -25.82
C PHE A 359 18.57 -12.93 -26.02
N SER A 360 19.23 -14.07 -25.69
CA SER A 360 20.67 -14.22 -25.86
C SER A 360 21.00 -15.12 -27.05
N HIS A 361 22.08 -14.80 -27.78
CA HIS A 361 22.71 -15.70 -28.71
C HIS A 361 23.57 -16.74 -27.95
N SER A 362 23.95 -17.83 -28.62
CA SER A 362 24.85 -18.85 -28.05
C SER A 362 26.21 -18.29 -27.59
N GLY A 363 26.63 -17.16 -28.12
CA GLY A 363 27.85 -16.43 -27.70
C GLY A 363 27.62 -15.39 -26.58
N GLY A 364 26.44 -15.34 -25.97
CA GLY A 364 26.14 -14.45 -24.85
C GLY A 364 25.77 -13.00 -25.22
N SER A 365 25.81 -12.62 -26.50
CA SER A 365 25.34 -11.30 -26.94
C SER A 365 23.79 -11.22 -26.96
N LEU A 366 23.22 -10.05 -26.63
CA LEU A 366 21.80 -9.85 -26.58
C LEU A 366 21.19 -9.57 -27.97
N LYS A 367 20.03 -10.14 -28.21
CA LYS A 367 19.15 -9.87 -29.36
C LYS A 367 18.28 -8.65 -29.04
N HIS A 368 18.86 -7.46 -29.05
CA HIS A 368 18.22 -6.23 -28.64
C HIS A 368 16.87 -5.95 -29.31
N LYS A 369 16.72 -6.28 -30.59
CA LYS A 369 15.45 -6.07 -31.31
C LYS A 369 14.35 -6.98 -30.79
N ASP A 370 14.67 -8.27 -30.54
CA ASP A 370 13.70 -9.25 -30.02
C ASP A 370 13.28 -8.89 -28.59
N GLU A 371 14.25 -8.47 -27.77
CA GLU A 371 14.01 -7.97 -26.41
C GLU A 371 13.10 -6.74 -26.42
N GLN A 372 13.42 -5.72 -27.21
CA GLN A 372 12.62 -4.49 -27.30
C GLN A 372 11.19 -4.76 -27.79
N GLN A 373 11.04 -5.64 -28.79
CA GLN A 373 9.72 -6.02 -29.27
C GLN A 373 8.90 -6.73 -28.19
N ALA A 374 9.48 -7.72 -27.50
CA ALA A 374 8.81 -8.43 -26.43
C ALA A 374 8.40 -7.48 -25.27
N VAL A 375 9.32 -6.61 -24.85
CA VAL A 375 9.03 -5.60 -23.82
C VAL A 375 7.91 -4.65 -24.25
N SER A 376 7.93 -4.19 -25.50
CA SER A 376 6.87 -3.33 -26.05
C SER A 376 5.51 -4.04 -26.02
N ASP A 377 5.46 -5.33 -26.35
CA ASP A 377 4.23 -6.13 -26.33
C ASP A 377 3.70 -6.28 -24.89
N PHE A 378 4.57 -6.53 -23.91
CA PHE A 378 4.21 -6.60 -22.50
C PHE A 378 3.76 -5.25 -21.93
N ILE A 379 4.41 -4.14 -22.31
CA ILE A 379 3.97 -2.78 -21.92
C ILE A 379 2.53 -2.55 -22.38
N ARG A 380 2.19 -2.95 -23.62
CA ARG A 380 0.83 -2.83 -24.15
C ARG A 380 -0.16 -3.77 -23.46
N LEU A 381 0.20 -5.05 -23.30
CA LEU A 381 -0.63 -6.06 -22.65
C LEU A 381 -1.01 -5.65 -21.22
N PHE A 382 -0.04 -5.14 -20.46
CA PHE A 382 -0.22 -4.71 -19.07
C PHE A 382 -0.71 -3.27 -18.93
N ASN A 383 -0.90 -2.54 -20.05
CA ASN A 383 -1.24 -1.12 -20.04
C ASN A 383 -0.35 -0.34 -19.06
N VAL A 384 0.97 -0.55 -19.17
CA VAL A 384 1.95 0.13 -18.30
C VAL A 384 2.08 1.58 -18.73
N LYS A 385 1.70 2.50 -17.84
CA LYS A 385 1.82 3.95 -18.09
C LYS A 385 3.28 4.38 -17.88
N THR A 386 4.03 4.46 -18.96
CA THR A 386 5.42 4.93 -18.99
C THR A 386 5.65 5.80 -20.23
N PRO A 387 6.43 6.88 -20.14
CA PRO A 387 6.79 7.69 -21.33
C PRO A 387 7.68 6.93 -22.31
N SER A 388 8.52 6.01 -21.83
CA SER A 388 9.36 5.15 -22.66
C SER A 388 9.75 3.88 -21.90
N MET A 389 10.20 2.84 -22.61
CA MET A 389 10.74 1.64 -21.98
C MET A 389 12.11 1.86 -21.30
N GLU A 390 12.78 2.94 -21.60
CA GLU A 390 14.07 3.34 -21.00
C GLU A 390 13.86 4.18 -19.70
N GLN A 391 12.62 4.49 -19.32
CA GLN A 391 12.30 5.19 -18.08
C GLN A 391 12.75 4.35 -16.87
N ALA A 392 13.46 4.96 -15.91
CA ALA A 392 13.78 4.31 -14.65
C ALA A 392 12.51 3.89 -13.90
N ILE A 393 12.46 2.60 -13.46
CA ILE A 393 11.26 2.01 -12.86
C ILE A 393 10.88 2.71 -11.55
N GLY A 394 11.86 3.22 -10.80
CA GLY A 394 11.63 3.93 -9.54
C GLY A 394 10.76 5.19 -9.68
N LEU A 395 10.62 5.74 -10.89
CA LEU A 395 9.83 6.93 -11.19
C LEU A 395 8.37 6.61 -11.55
N LEU A 396 8.01 5.33 -11.69
CA LEU A 396 6.63 4.92 -11.98
C LEU A 396 5.79 4.83 -10.70
N SER A 397 4.46 4.96 -10.85
CA SER A 397 3.51 4.71 -9.76
C SER A 397 3.58 3.26 -9.28
N GLY A 398 3.17 3.00 -8.03
CA GLY A 398 3.16 1.67 -7.43
C GLY A 398 2.41 0.63 -8.28
N GLY A 399 1.26 0.98 -8.85
CA GLY A 399 0.51 0.08 -9.74
C GLY A 399 1.26 -0.27 -11.02
N ASN A 400 1.97 0.69 -11.65
CA ASN A 400 2.78 0.40 -12.83
C ASN A 400 4.04 -0.42 -12.48
N GLN A 401 4.67 -0.16 -11.33
CA GLN A 401 5.77 -1.00 -10.82
C GLN A 401 5.31 -2.45 -10.63
N GLN A 402 4.12 -2.66 -10.05
CA GLN A 402 3.56 -3.99 -9.84
C GLN A 402 3.30 -4.72 -11.16
N LYS A 403 2.73 -4.03 -12.14
CA LYS A 403 2.53 -4.58 -13.50
C LYS A 403 3.85 -5.02 -14.14
N VAL A 404 4.90 -4.22 -13.99
CA VAL A 404 6.25 -4.59 -14.48
C VAL A 404 6.82 -5.79 -13.74
N ALA A 405 6.63 -5.90 -12.41
CA ALA A 405 7.07 -7.05 -11.64
C ALA A 405 6.38 -8.35 -12.10
N ILE A 406 5.07 -8.31 -12.34
CA ILE A 406 4.32 -9.46 -12.86
C ILE A 406 4.76 -9.78 -14.29
N ALA A 407 4.91 -8.78 -15.17
CA ALA A 407 5.37 -8.93 -16.53
C ALA A 407 6.75 -9.61 -16.61
N ARG A 408 7.70 -9.21 -15.73
CA ARG A 408 9.02 -9.82 -15.60
C ARG A 408 8.94 -11.33 -15.36
N GLY A 409 8.06 -11.74 -14.45
CA GLY A 409 7.82 -13.16 -14.19
C GLY A 409 7.26 -13.90 -15.40
N LEU A 410 6.26 -13.33 -16.05
CA LEU A 410 5.58 -13.94 -17.21
C LEU A 410 6.45 -14.03 -18.47
N MET A 411 7.40 -13.13 -18.65
CA MET A 411 8.38 -13.22 -19.75
C MET A 411 9.21 -14.51 -19.71
N THR A 412 9.29 -15.17 -18.55
CA THR A 412 9.95 -16.49 -18.42
C THR A 412 9.07 -17.66 -18.87
N ARG A 413 7.81 -17.40 -19.26
CA ARG A 413 6.81 -18.40 -19.68
C ARG A 413 6.57 -19.48 -18.62
N PRO A 414 6.13 -19.11 -17.41
CA PRO A 414 5.97 -20.04 -16.31
C PRO A 414 4.81 -21.01 -16.54
N LYS A 415 4.85 -22.16 -15.83
CA LYS A 415 3.75 -23.10 -15.67
C LYS A 415 2.92 -22.79 -14.44
N VAL A 416 3.59 -22.31 -13.39
CA VAL A 416 2.99 -21.89 -12.11
C VAL A 416 3.46 -20.48 -11.79
N LEU A 417 2.51 -19.59 -11.53
CA LEU A 417 2.73 -18.20 -11.11
C LEU A 417 2.26 -18.05 -9.66
N ILE A 418 3.17 -17.67 -8.77
CA ILE A 418 2.89 -17.38 -7.38
C ILE A 418 2.87 -15.86 -7.22
N LEU A 419 1.75 -15.32 -6.77
CA LEU A 419 1.53 -13.91 -6.49
C LEU A 419 1.35 -13.71 -4.98
N ASP A 420 2.34 -13.11 -4.35
CA ASP A 420 2.32 -12.84 -2.91
C ASP A 420 1.96 -11.37 -2.68
N GLU A 421 0.76 -11.12 -2.12
CA GLU A 421 0.19 -9.79 -1.90
C GLU A 421 0.25 -8.88 -3.17
N PRO A 422 -0.28 -9.34 -4.33
CA PRO A 422 -0.04 -8.66 -5.61
C PRO A 422 -0.62 -7.26 -5.71
N THR A 423 -1.53 -6.89 -4.82
CA THR A 423 -2.23 -5.61 -4.84
C THR A 423 -1.87 -4.71 -3.66
N ARG A 424 -0.91 -5.13 -2.80
CA ARG A 424 -0.47 -4.34 -1.66
C ARG A 424 0.19 -3.04 -2.09
N GLY A 425 -0.30 -1.93 -1.52
CA GLY A 425 0.17 -0.58 -1.87
C GLY A 425 -0.11 -0.17 -3.32
N VAL A 426 -1.20 -0.71 -3.89
CA VAL A 426 -1.71 -0.40 -5.22
C VAL A 426 -3.08 0.25 -5.05
N ASP A 427 -3.35 1.29 -5.85
CA ASP A 427 -4.66 1.96 -5.83
C ASP A 427 -5.79 1.06 -6.38
N VAL A 428 -7.04 1.40 -6.01
CA VAL A 428 -8.22 0.58 -6.32
C VAL A 428 -8.40 0.34 -7.83
N GLY A 429 -8.11 1.36 -8.66
CA GLY A 429 -8.22 1.23 -10.11
C GLY A 429 -7.17 0.28 -10.69
N ALA A 430 -5.91 0.38 -10.22
CA ALA A 430 -4.85 -0.50 -10.66
C ALA A 430 -5.02 -1.93 -10.09
N LYS A 431 -5.63 -2.12 -8.90
CA LYS A 431 -6.02 -3.46 -8.39
C LYS A 431 -6.91 -4.17 -9.40
N LYS A 432 -7.98 -3.52 -9.89
CA LYS A 432 -8.89 -4.11 -10.87
C LYS A 432 -8.18 -4.53 -12.16
N GLU A 433 -7.28 -3.70 -12.68
CA GLU A 433 -6.50 -4.04 -13.88
C GLU A 433 -5.62 -5.29 -13.63
N ILE A 434 -5.02 -5.42 -12.43
CA ILE A 434 -4.25 -6.60 -12.05
C ILE A 434 -5.15 -7.84 -11.98
N TYR A 435 -6.36 -7.76 -11.41
CA TYR A 435 -7.30 -8.89 -11.35
C TYR A 435 -7.77 -9.34 -12.74
N GLN A 436 -8.00 -8.39 -13.65
CA GLN A 436 -8.35 -8.71 -15.04
C GLN A 436 -7.20 -9.46 -15.73
N LEU A 437 -5.96 -9.04 -15.52
CA LEU A 437 -4.78 -9.74 -16.04
C LEU A 437 -4.63 -11.14 -15.45
N ILE A 438 -4.83 -11.31 -14.14
CA ILE A 438 -4.80 -12.63 -13.47
C ILE A 438 -5.83 -13.57 -14.11
N ASN A 439 -7.06 -13.10 -14.35
CA ASN A 439 -8.09 -13.89 -15.01
C ASN A 439 -7.76 -14.23 -16.47
N GLN A 440 -7.13 -13.30 -17.19
CA GLN A 440 -6.67 -13.59 -18.55
C GLN A 440 -5.63 -14.72 -18.55
N PHE A 441 -4.66 -14.67 -17.63
CA PHE A 441 -3.64 -15.74 -17.52
C PHE A 441 -4.25 -17.08 -17.11
N LYS A 442 -5.24 -17.08 -16.21
CA LYS A 442 -6.04 -18.26 -15.90
C LYS A 442 -6.74 -18.80 -17.17
N ALA A 443 -7.35 -17.92 -17.97
CA ALA A 443 -8.00 -18.31 -19.22
C ALA A 443 -7.02 -18.96 -20.20
N ASP A 444 -5.78 -18.49 -20.24
CA ASP A 444 -4.69 -19.02 -21.05
C ASP A 444 -4.09 -20.34 -20.49
N GLY A 445 -4.63 -20.84 -19.35
CA GLY A 445 -4.24 -22.13 -18.75
C GLY A 445 -3.07 -22.05 -17.79
N LEU A 446 -2.64 -20.84 -17.37
CA LEU A 446 -1.64 -20.66 -16.32
C LEU A 446 -2.22 -21.06 -14.96
N SER A 447 -1.46 -21.80 -14.17
CA SER A 447 -1.82 -22.16 -12.79
C SER A 447 -1.30 -21.09 -11.85
N ILE A 448 -2.16 -20.57 -10.95
CA ILE A 448 -1.85 -19.40 -10.14
C ILE A 448 -2.06 -19.73 -8.66
N ILE A 449 -1.08 -19.39 -7.82
CA ILE A 449 -1.23 -19.36 -6.36
C ILE A 449 -1.32 -17.88 -5.97
N LEU A 450 -2.45 -17.51 -5.38
CA LEU A 450 -2.73 -16.14 -4.92
C LEU A 450 -2.66 -16.10 -3.40
N VAL A 451 -1.62 -15.51 -2.86
CA VAL A 451 -1.49 -15.26 -1.42
C VAL A 451 -1.96 -13.84 -1.13
N SER A 452 -2.93 -13.69 -0.22
CA SER A 452 -3.40 -12.37 0.20
C SER A 452 -3.85 -12.34 1.65
N SER A 453 -3.61 -11.21 2.30
CA SER A 453 -4.16 -10.85 3.60
C SER A 453 -5.56 -10.26 3.50
N GLU A 454 -5.95 -9.78 2.31
CA GLU A 454 -7.29 -9.24 2.06
C GLU A 454 -8.27 -10.39 1.78
N MET A 455 -9.09 -10.75 2.78
CA MET A 455 -10.07 -11.82 2.66
C MET A 455 -11.02 -11.66 1.45
N PRO A 456 -11.53 -10.45 1.13
CA PRO A 456 -12.36 -10.23 -0.05
C PRO A 456 -11.62 -10.53 -1.37
N GLU A 457 -10.30 -10.26 -1.46
CA GLU A 457 -9.49 -10.59 -2.62
C GLU A 457 -9.42 -12.11 -2.83
N VAL A 458 -9.10 -12.85 -1.76
CA VAL A 458 -9.03 -14.32 -1.82
C VAL A 458 -10.37 -14.90 -2.21
N LEU A 459 -11.46 -14.49 -1.56
CA LEU A 459 -12.83 -14.98 -1.84
C LEU A 459 -13.28 -14.62 -3.26
N GLY A 460 -12.96 -13.41 -3.72
CA GLY A 460 -13.39 -12.89 -5.01
C GLY A 460 -12.68 -13.51 -6.20
N MET A 461 -11.37 -13.81 -6.07
CA MET A 461 -10.51 -14.21 -7.18
C MET A 461 -10.27 -15.71 -7.28
N SER A 462 -10.39 -16.47 -6.19
CA SER A 462 -9.95 -17.87 -6.13
C SER A 462 -11.04 -18.86 -6.56
N ASP A 463 -10.63 -19.97 -7.17
CA ASP A 463 -11.50 -21.13 -7.45
C ASP A 463 -11.60 -22.05 -6.22
N ARG A 464 -10.52 -22.17 -5.47
CA ARG A 464 -10.38 -22.96 -4.27
C ARG A 464 -9.43 -22.24 -3.32
N ILE A 465 -9.62 -22.40 -2.02
CA ILE A 465 -8.87 -21.66 -1.00
C ILE A 465 -8.30 -22.66 0.01
N ILE A 466 -7.01 -22.54 0.29
CA ILE A 466 -6.36 -23.14 1.43
C ILE A 466 -6.09 -22.09 2.50
N VAL A 467 -6.25 -22.48 3.76
CA VAL A 467 -6.02 -21.59 4.92
C VAL A 467 -4.84 -22.07 5.70
N MET A 468 -3.87 -21.19 5.94
CA MET A 468 -2.71 -21.45 6.78
C MET A 468 -2.99 -21.04 8.23
N HIS A 469 -2.54 -21.86 9.18
CA HIS A 469 -2.60 -21.62 10.62
C HIS A 469 -1.32 -22.13 11.27
N GLU A 470 -0.51 -21.23 11.86
CA GLU A 470 0.74 -21.56 12.58
C GLU A 470 1.67 -22.54 11.82
N GLY A 471 1.83 -22.31 10.51
CA GLY A 471 2.67 -23.10 9.63
C GLY A 471 2.04 -24.39 9.12
N HIS A 472 0.83 -24.73 9.50
CA HIS A 472 0.07 -25.91 9.06
C HIS A 472 -1.08 -25.55 8.13
N LEU A 473 -1.61 -26.55 7.42
CA LEU A 473 -2.86 -26.40 6.68
C LEU A 473 -4.04 -26.44 7.66
N GLY A 474 -4.72 -25.31 7.85
CA GLY A 474 -5.90 -25.17 8.70
C GLY A 474 -7.21 -25.63 8.04
N GLY A 475 -7.22 -25.74 6.71
CA GLY A 475 -8.36 -26.24 5.94
C GLY A 475 -8.25 -25.94 4.45
N GLU A 476 -9.05 -26.62 3.66
CA GLU A 476 -9.20 -26.45 2.21
C GLU A 476 -10.69 -26.34 1.88
N PHE A 477 -11.06 -25.36 1.06
CA PHE A 477 -12.45 -24.98 0.78
C PHE A 477 -12.65 -24.74 -0.71
N THR A 478 -13.76 -25.24 -1.26
CA THR A 478 -14.20 -24.78 -2.58
C THR A 478 -14.75 -23.36 -2.48
N ARG A 479 -14.89 -22.68 -3.61
CA ARG A 479 -15.43 -21.32 -3.65
C ARG A 479 -16.80 -21.21 -2.97
N GLU A 480 -17.67 -22.22 -3.17
CA GLU A 480 -19.03 -22.24 -2.61
C GLU A 480 -19.04 -22.44 -1.09
N GLN A 481 -18.04 -23.14 -0.56
CA GLN A 481 -17.89 -23.41 0.88
C GLN A 481 -17.23 -22.26 1.62
N ALA A 482 -16.46 -21.44 0.89
CA ALA A 482 -15.65 -20.38 1.47
C ALA A 482 -16.53 -19.17 1.79
N THR A 483 -16.71 -18.88 3.08
CA THR A 483 -17.22 -17.59 3.58
C THR A 483 -16.16 -16.95 4.46
N GLN A 484 -16.28 -15.66 4.71
CA GLN A 484 -15.31 -14.96 5.55
C GLN A 484 -15.24 -15.58 6.96
N GLU A 485 -16.39 -16.00 7.50
CA GLU A 485 -16.49 -16.62 8.84
C GLU A 485 -15.80 -17.98 8.86
N VAL A 486 -16.01 -18.79 7.82
CA VAL A 486 -15.41 -20.15 7.70
C VAL A 486 -13.90 -20.05 7.58
N LEU A 487 -13.40 -19.16 6.69
CA LEU A 487 -11.97 -18.95 6.51
C LEU A 487 -11.31 -18.40 7.77
N MET A 488 -11.99 -17.47 8.46
CA MET A 488 -11.49 -16.92 9.72
C MET A 488 -11.46 -17.99 10.83
N ALA A 489 -12.47 -18.84 10.93
CA ALA A 489 -12.48 -19.96 11.89
C ALA A 489 -11.34 -20.95 11.64
N ALA A 490 -11.03 -21.24 10.36
CA ALA A 490 -9.89 -22.05 9.98
C ALA A 490 -8.56 -21.36 10.32
N ALA A 491 -8.45 -20.07 10.07
CA ALA A 491 -7.24 -19.27 10.33
C ALA A 491 -6.89 -19.15 11.83
N VAL A 492 -7.88 -19.27 12.73
CA VAL A 492 -7.67 -19.31 14.20
C VAL A 492 -7.65 -20.73 14.78
N GLY A 493 -7.64 -21.77 13.93
CA GLY A 493 -7.55 -23.18 14.35
C GLY A 493 -8.80 -23.74 15.01
N LYS A 494 -9.97 -23.10 14.87
CA LYS A 494 -11.22 -23.56 15.50
C LYS A 494 -11.88 -24.74 14.77
N LEU A 495 -11.62 -24.94 13.48
CA LEU A 495 -12.21 -26.05 12.70
C LEU A 495 -11.57 -27.40 13.02
N ASN A 496 -10.32 -27.46 13.47
CA ASN A 496 -9.65 -28.73 13.85
C ASN A 496 -10.14 -29.30 15.17
N ARG A 497 -10.95 -28.58 15.96
CA ARG A 497 -11.50 -29.10 17.26
C ARG A 497 -12.83 -29.82 17.09
N VAL A 498 -13.53 -29.68 15.98
CA VAL A 498 -14.85 -30.29 15.76
C VAL A 498 -14.73 -31.74 15.24
N ASN A 499 -13.58 -32.14 14.68
CA ASN A 499 -13.35 -33.51 14.18
C ASN A 499 -12.57 -34.41 15.15
N GLN A 500 -12.37 -34.00 16.41
CA GLN A 500 -11.73 -34.78 17.47
C GLN A 500 -12.66 -35.10 18.67
N GLU A 501 -13.93 -34.73 18.60
CA GLU A 501 -15.02 -35.18 19.46
C GLU A 501 -15.96 -36.09 18.64
#